data_dc03653e20002c3f912721baec3e9286
#
_entry.id   dc03653e20002c3f912721baec3e9286
#
_cell.length_a   1.000
_cell.length_b   1.000
_cell.length_c   1.000
_cell.angle_alpha   90.00
_cell.angle_beta   90.00
_cell.angle_gamma   90.00
#
_symmetry.space_group_name_H-M   'P 1'
#
loop_
_entity.id
_entity.type
_entity.pdbx_description
1 polymer ?
#
loop_
_entity_poly.entity_id
_entity_poly.type
_entity_poly.pdbx_seq_one_letter_code
_entity_poly.pdbx_strand_id
1 'polypeptide(L)'
;IIGQSGSGKSTLMNMLGCLDIPTSGSYYLHGQDVSHLKDNELSAIRNKEIGFIFQGFNLIANLNAVENVELPLIYRGIGKQERRKLAKEALEMVGLGHRMDHKPSEMSGGQQQRVAIARAIAAKPPVILADEPTGNLDSASSKEILQILKDLHSGGRTVILITHDDKIAEQAYRIIRILDGKIESDRKNDKILESREEIK
;
A
#
# COMPACT_ATOMS: atom_id res chain seq x y z
N ILE A 1 3.58 -1.87 11.09
CA ILE A 1 3.78 -0.78 12.07
C ILE A 1 2.49 -0.64 12.86
N ILE A 2 2.59 -0.61 14.19
CA ILE A 2 1.43 -0.58 15.10
C ILE A 2 1.64 0.49 16.17
N GLY A 3 0.55 1.02 16.73
CA GLY A 3 0.54 1.98 17.83
C GLY A 3 -0.81 2.65 17.99
N GLN A 4 -1.02 3.32 19.10
CA GLN A 4 -2.27 4.04 19.39
C GLN A 4 -2.47 5.25 18.44
N SER A 5 -3.68 5.79 18.39
CA SER A 5 -3.93 7.05 17.69
C SER A 5 -3.02 8.15 18.27
N GLY A 6 -2.47 9.00 17.42
CA GLY A 6 -1.54 10.06 17.83
C GLY A 6 -0.10 9.63 18.12
N SER A 7 0.25 8.34 18.04
CA SER A 7 1.61 7.84 18.34
C SER A 7 2.70 8.22 17.31
N GLY A 8 2.35 8.86 16.19
CA GLY A 8 3.30 9.28 15.16
C GLY A 8 3.37 8.37 13.92
N LYS A 9 2.50 7.34 13.81
CA LYS A 9 2.48 6.41 12.67
C LYS A 9 2.28 7.11 11.32
N SER A 10 1.32 8.02 11.23
CA SER A 10 1.03 8.76 9.99
C SER A 10 2.19 9.69 9.60
N THR A 11 2.86 10.30 10.58
CA THR A 11 4.06 11.10 10.34
C THR A 11 5.19 10.23 9.76
N LEU A 12 5.42 9.05 10.37
CA LEU A 12 6.40 8.10 9.84
C LEU A 12 6.01 7.62 8.44
N MET A 13 4.72 7.33 8.20
CA MET A 13 4.24 6.92 6.89
C MET A 13 4.48 8.00 5.84
N ASN A 14 4.26 9.26 6.16
CA ASN A 14 4.51 10.37 5.23
C ASN A 14 5.99 10.44 4.83
N MET A 15 6.90 10.25 5.77
CA MET A 15 8.35 10.20 5.47
C MET A 15 8.69 8.96 4.64
N LEU A 16 8.25 7.76 5.04
CA LEU A 16 8.46 6.53 4.26
C LEU A 16 7.87 6.61 2.86
N GLY A 17 6.76 7.34 2.73
CA GLY A 17 6.05 7.57 1.47
C GLY A 17 6.63 8.70 0.62
N CYS A 18 7.72 9.35 1.04
CA CYS A 18 8.25 10.53 0.36
C CYS A 18 7.20 11.65 0.17
N LEU A 19 6.25 11.76 1.12
CA LEU A 19 5.26 12.86 1.20
C LEU A 19 5.79 14.01 2.06
N ASP A 20 6.80 13.72 2.89
CA ASP A 20 7.49 14.67 3.74
C ASP A 20 8.96 14.26 3.88
N ILE A 21 9.81 15.16 4.37
CA ILE A 21 11.23 14.92 4.61
C ILE A 21 11.52 14.91 6.12
N PRO A 22 12.50 14.12 6.58
CA PRO A 22 12.89 14.12 7.99
C PRO A 22 13.53 15.46 8.38
N THR A 23 13.21 15.98 9.56
CA THR A 23 13.85 17.17 10.13
C THR A 23 15.34 16.93 10.39
N SER A 24 15.71 15.68 10.70
CA SER A 24 17.09 15.26 10.92
C SER A 24 17.22 13.76 10.66
N GLY A 25 18.46 13.29 10.46
CA GLY A 25 18.74 11.92 10.09
C GLY A 25 18.71 11.70 8.57
N SER A 26 18.80 10.46 8.14
CA SER A 26 18.85 10.09 6.72
C SER A 26 17.84 8.99 6.40
N TYR A 27 17.21 9.09 5.23
CA TYR A 27 16.32 8.07 4.69
C TYR A 27 16.80 7.61 3.31
N TYR A 28 17.09 6.33 3.21
CA TYR A 28 17.52 5.69 1.96
C TYR A 28 16.40 4.81 1.41
N LEU A 29 15.94 5.12 0.21
CA LEU A 29 14.98 4.30 -0.52
C LEU A 29 15.68 3.69 -1.73
N HIS A 30 15.72 2.38 -1.80
CA HIS A 30 16.38 1.65 -2.89
C HIS A 30 17.85 2.07 -3.12
N GLY A 31 18.57 2.37 -2.01
CA GLY A 31 19.96 2.82 -2.03
C GLY A 31 20.20 4.31 -2.34
N GLN A 32 19.12 5.06 -2.65
CA GLN A 32 19.19 6.50 -2.88
C GLN A 32 18.81 7.25 -1.61
N ASP A 33 19.64 8.23 -1.20
CA ASP A 33 19.29 9.17 -0.12
C ASP A 33 18.20 10.13 -0.61
N VAL A 34 17.04 10.09 0.06
CA VAL A 34 15.87 10.91 -0.27
C VAL A 34 15.59 12.00 0.76
N SER A 35 16.47 12.13 1.78
CA SER A 35 16.25 13.00 2.94
C SER A 35 16.20 14.50 2.63
N HIS A 36 16.81 14.92 1.52
CA HIS A 36 17.00 16.33 1.17
C HIS A 36 16.52 16.66 -0.26
N LEU A 37 15.76 15.77 -0.88
CA LEU A 37 15.26 15.97 -2.23
C LEU A 37 14.14 17.01 -2.27
N LYS A 38 14.01 17.69 -3.40
CA LYS A 38 12.91 18.64 -3.65
C LYS A 38 11.61 17.90 -3.98
N ASP A 39 10.48 18.57 -3.81
CA ASP A 39 9.15 18.00 -4.05
C ASP A 39 8.98 17.32 -5.42
N ASN A 40 9.54 17.90 -6.47
CA ASN A 40 9.48 17.30 -7.82
C ASN A 40 10.23 15.97 -7.89
N GLU A 41 11.39 15.88 -7.25
CA GLU A 41 12.22 14.67 -7.19
C GLU A 41 11.53 13.61 -6.32
N LEU A 42 11.03 14.00 -5.15
CA LEU A 42 10.23 13.14 -4.27
C LEU A 42 8.98 12.61 -4.98
N SER A 43 8.27 13.46 -5.74
CA SER A 43 7.12 13.06 -6.53
C SER A 43 7.46 12.02 -7.59
N ALA A 44 8.58 12.17 -8.27
CA ALA A 44 9.05 11.21 -9.27
C ALA A 44 9.41 9.85 -8.62
N ILE A 45 10.14 9.88 -7.49
CA ILE A 45 10.49 8.68 -6.72
C ILE A 45 9.24 8.01 -6.18
N ARG A 46 8.34 8.75 -5.55
CA ARG A 46 7.08 8.25 -5.01
C ARG A 46 6.26 7.53 -6.09
N ASN A 47 6.10 8.14 -7.24
CA ASN A 47 5.35 7.54 -8.35
C ASN A 47 6.02 6.25 -8.86
N LYS A 48 7.36 6.16 -8.80
CA LYS A 48 8.12 5.01 -9.31
C LYS A 48 8.25 3.88 -8.29
N GLU A 49 8.54 4.20 -7.03
CA GLU A 49 9.01 3.24 -6.04
C GLU A 49 7.91 2.84 -5.03
N ILE A 50 6.80 3.62 -4.93
CA ILE A 50 5.83 3.47 -3.84
C ILE A 50 4.40 3.37 -4.38
N GLY A 51 3.68 2.34 -3.95
CA GLY A 51 2.23 2.22 -4.10
C GLY A 51 1.53 2.51 -2.80
N PHE A 52 0.53 3.40 -2.81
CA PHE A 52 -0.23 3.76 -1.62
C PHE A 52 -1.61 3.13 -1.60
N ILE A 53 -1.99 2.60 -0.44
CA ILE A 53 -3.31 2.08 -0.13
C ILE A 53 -3.79 2.80 1.14
N PHE A 54 -4.93 3.47 1.08
CA PHE A 54 -5.49 4.26 2.18
C PHE A 54 -6.79 3.65 2.71
N GLN A 55 -7.12 3.90 3.96
CA GLN A 55 -8.37 3.51 4.59
C GLN A 55 -9.60 4.06 3.85
N GLY A 56 -9.54 5.29 3.36
CA GLY A 56 -10.62 5.98 2.65
C GLY A 56 -10.71 5.67 1.16
N PHE A 57 -10.00 4.65 0.64
CA PHE A 57 -9.90 4.26 -0.77
C PHE A 57 -9.31 5.35 -1.68
N ASN A 58 -9.68 6.61 -1.50
CA ASN A 58 -9.24 7.79 -2.27
C ASN A 58 -9.39 7.59 -3.78
N LEU A 59 -10.53 7.03 -4.20
CA LEU A 59 -10.90 6.90 -5.60
C LEU A 59 -11.54 8.20 -6.11
N ILE A 60 -11.29 8.52 -7.37
CA ILE A 60 -11.95 9.63 -8.03
C ILE A 60 -13.35 9.17 -8.45
N ALA A 61 -14.39 9.75 -7.85
CA ALA A 61 -15.77 9.30 -7.96
C ALA A 61 -16.33 9.29 -9.40
N ASN A 62 -15.87 10.23 -10.24
CA ASN A 62 -16.34 10.37 -11.62
C ASN A 62 -15.64 9.42 -12.60
N LEU A 63 -14.53 8.78 -12.19
CA LEU A 63 -13.80 7.80 -12.98
C LEU A 63 -14.27 6.39 -12.66
N ASN A 64 -14.28 5.51 -13.66
CA ASN A 64 -14.51 4.08 -13.45
C ASN A 64 -13.28 3.39 -12.85
N ALA A 65 -13.37 2.08 -12.56
CA ALA A 65 -12.30 1.33 -11.92
C ALA A 65 -10.99 1.37 -12.72
N VAL A 66 -11.05 1.09 -14.01
CA VAL A 66 -9.83 1.07 -14.85
C VAL A 66 -9.23 2.47 -15.01
N GLU A 67 -10.02 3.52 -15.11
CA GLU A 67 -9.55 4.91 -15.17
C GLU A 67 -8.87 5.34 -13.88
N ASN A 68 -9.41 4.95 -12.70
CA ASN A 68 -8.75 5.16 -11.41
C ASN A 68 -7.39 4.47 -11.35
N VAL A 69 -7.28 3.25 -11.88
CA VAL A 69 -6.03 2.49 -11.89
C VAL A 69 -5.01 3.05 -12.89
N GLU A 70 -5.46 3.67 -13.97
CA GLU A 70 -4.59 4.33 -14.96
C GLU A 70 -3.86 5.58 -14.41
N LEU A 71 -4.36 6.23 -13.36
CA LEU A 71 -3.84 7.52 -12.89
C LEU A 71 -2.32 7.53 -12.63
N PRO A 72 -1.74 6.64 -11.82
CA PRO A 72 -0.29 6.64 -11.59
C PRO A 72 0.51 6.35 -12.86
N LEU A 73 -0.05 5.61 -13.81
CA LEU A 73 0.57 5.31 -15.10
C LEU A 73 0.58 6.53 -16.02
N ILE A 74 -0.45 7.40 -15.92
CA ILE A 74 -0.48 8.69 -16.64
C ILE A 74 0.66 9.58 -16.13
N TYR A 75 0.83 9.70 -14.81
CA TYR A 75 1.92 10.48 -14.22
C TYR A 75 3.31 9.95 -14.57
N ARG A 76 3.43 8.64 -14.89
CA ARG A 76 4.66 8.04 -15.43
C ARG A 76 4.89 8.33 -16.92
N GLY A 77 3.97 8.95 -17.61
CA GLY A 77 4.06 9.18 -19.06
C GLY A 77 3.85 7.92 -19.89
N ILE A 78 3.26 6.85 -19.35
CA ILE A 78 2.99 5.61 -20.08
C ILE A 78 1.89 5.86 -21.12
N GLY A 79 2.15 5.47 -22.36
CA GLY A 79 1.22 5.63 -23.46
C GLY A 79 -0.13 4.93 -23.23
N LYS A 80 -1.20 5.47 -23.86
CA LYS A 80 -2.60 5.05 -23.58
C LYS A 80 -2.83 3.54 -23.73
N GLN A 81 -2.28 2.91 -24.73
CA GLN A 81 -2.48 1.49 -25.00
C GLN A 81 -1.85 0.63 -23.91
N GLU A 82 -0.60 0.89 -23.56
CA GLU A 82 0.14 0.14 -22.55
C GLU A 82 -0.43 0.36 -21.13
N ARG A 83 -0.75 1.62 -20.75
CA ARG A 83 -1.35 1.87 -19.45
C ARG A 83 -2.71 1.19 -19.27
N ARG A 84 -3.55 1.15 -20.35
CA ARG A 84 -4.84 0.43 -20.30
C ARG A 84 -4.65 -1.06 -20.08
N LYS A 85 -3.64 -1.65 -20.71
CA LYS A 85 -3.26 -3.04 -20.51
C LYS A 85 -2.83 -3.29 -19.07
N LEU A 86 -1.88 -2.51 -18.54
CA LEU A 86 -1.39 -2.63 -17.16
C LEU A 86 -2.51 -2.44 -16.13
N ALA A 87 -3.41 -1.48 -16.36
CA ALA A 87 -4.54 -1.26 -15.46
C ALA A 87 -5.51 -2.45 -15.44
N LYS A 88 -5.80 -3.06 -16.58
CA LYS A 88 -6.62 -4.26 -16.67
C LYS A 88 -5.97 -5.45 -15.96
N GLU A 89 -4.69 -5.71 -16.22
CA GLU A 89 -3.92 -6.75 -15.53
C GLU A 89 -3.97 -6.57 -14.00
N ALA A 90 -3.80 -5.33 -13.51
CA ALA A 90 -3.87 -5.05 -12.09
C ALA A 90 -5.27 -5.30 -11.49
N LEU A 91 -6.34 -4.96 -12.21
CA LEU A 91 -7.73 -5.26 -11.79
C LEU A 91 -8.03 -6.77 -11.80
N GLU A 92 -7.51 -7.51 -12.77
CA GLU A 92 -7.61 -8.97 -12.80
C GLU A 92 -6.92 -9.61 -11.60
N MET A 93 -5.71 -9.15 -11.25
CA MET A 93 -4.96 -9.63 -10.07
C MET A 93 -5.73 -9.48 -8.75
N VAL A 94 -6.61 -8.49 -8.64
CA VAL A 94 -7.45 -8.28 -7.43
C VAL A 94 -8.88 -8.82 -7.61
N GLY A 95 -9.15 -9.62 -8.65
CA GLY A 95 -10.44 -10.27 -8.90
C GLY A 95 -11.54 -9.33 -9.38
N LEU A 96 -11.19 -8.20 -10.01
CA LEU A 96 -12.14 -7.18 -10.51
C LEU A 96 -12.18 -7.08 -12.05
N GLY A 97 -11.71 -8.09 -12.77
CA GLY A 97 -11.74 -8.11 -14.22
C GLY A 97 -13.12 -7.90 -14.84
N HIS A 98 -14.18 -8.33 -14.15
CA HIS A 98 -15.59 -8.17 -14.57
C HIS A 98 -16.23 -6.84 -14.13
N ARG A 99 -15.50 -5.95 -13.45
CA ARG A 99 -15.97 -4.67 -12.88
C ARG A 99 -15.20 -3.44 -13.37
N MET A 100 -14.43 -3.56 -14.44
CA MET A 100 -13.51 -2.54 -14.92
C MET A 100 -14.18 -1.19 -15.26
N ASP A 101 -15.42 -1.24 -15.76
CA ASP A 101 -16.15 -0.06 -16.21
C ASP A 101 -17.12 0.52 -15.13
N HIS A 102 -17.18 -0.09 -13.94
CA HIS A 102 -18.02 0.40 -12.85
C HIS A 102 -17.36 1.58 -12.12
N LYS A 103 -18.19 2.53 -11.70
CA LYS A 103 -17.78 3.67 -10.86
C LYS A 103 -17.75 3.27 -9.38
N PRO A 104 -17.01 4.01 -8.54
CA PRO A 104 -16.97 3.75 -7.08
C PRO A 104 -18.37 3.66 -6.43
N SER A 105 -19.32 4.50 -6.86
CA SER A 105 -20.71 4.49 -6.35
C SER A 105 -21.47 3.19 -6.65
N GLU A 106 -21.01 2.37 -7.58
CA GLU A 106 -21.62 1.11 -8.00
C GLU A 106 -20.89 -0.11 -7.38
N MET A 107 -19.98 0.14 -6.44
CA MET A 107 -19.10 -0.86 -5.83
C MET A 107 -19.25 -0.91 -4.31
N SER A 108 -19.15 -2.12 -3.74
CA SER A 108 -19.02 -2.30 -2.29
C SER A 108 -17.69 -1.71 -1.77
N GLY A 109 -17.58 -1.45 -0.46
CA GLY A 109 -16.35 -0.97 0.17
C GLY A 109 -15.15 -1.89 -0.11
N GLY A 110 -15.33 -3.21 -0.02
CA GLY A 110 -14.28 -4.18 -0.34
C GLY A 110 -13.88 -4.14 -1.83
N GLN A 111 -14.82 -3.92 -2.74
CA GLN A 111 -14.50 -3.73 -4.17
C GLN A 111 -13.75 -2.43 -4.42
N GLN A 112 -14.15 -1.33 -3.79
CA GLN A 112 -13.45 -0.04 -3.88
C GLN A 112 -12.01 -0.16 -3.35
N GLN A 113 -11.80 -0.87 -2.24
CA GLN A 113 -10.46 -1.10 -1.71
C GLN A 113 -9.62 -1.95 -2.66
N ARG A 114 -10.19 -2.96 -3.30
CA ARG A 114 -9.47 -3.73 -4.34
C ARG A 114 -9.11 -2.86 -5.55
N VAL A 115 -9.94 -1.91 -5.97
CA VAL A 115 -9.56 -0.91 -6.99
C VAL A 115 -8.40 -0.04 -6.51
N ALA A 116 -8.41 0.41 -5.25
CA ALA A 116 -7.32 1.19 -4.69
C ALA A 116 -6.01 0.38 -4.63
N ILE A 117 -6.08 -0.92 -4.32
CA ILE A 117 -4.92 -1.82 -4.38
C ILE A 117 -4.44 -1.99 -5.83
N ALA A 118 -5.34 -2.25 -6.78
CA ALA A 118 -4.99 -2.35 -8.20
C ALA A 118 -4.28 -1.09 -8.69
N ARG A 119 -4.76 0.10 -8.31
CA ARG A 119 -4.10 1.37 -8.58
C ARG A 119 -2.70 1.44 -7.99
N ALA A 120 -2.52 1.00 -6.75
CA ALA A 120 -1.22 1.00 -6.09
C ALA A 120 -0.20 0.08 -6.77
N ILE A 121 -0.64 -1.05 -7.33
CA ILE A 121 0.26 -2.07 -7.91
C ILE A 121 0.43 -1.99 -9.43
N ALA A 122 -0.40 -1.23 -10.13
CA ALA A 122 -0.41 -1.16 -11.61
C ALA A 122 0.94 -0.76 -12.20
N ALA A 123 1.64 0.14 -11.51
CA ALA A 123 2.98 0.59 -11.88
C ALA A 123 4.11 -0.35 -11.42
N LYS A 124 3.78 -1.50 -10.80
CA LYS A 124 4.71 -2.50 -10.26
C LYS A 124 5.77 -1.92 -9.31
N PRO A 125 5.38 -1.09 -8.33
CA PRO A 125 6.34 -0.52 -7.39
C PRO A 125 6.92 -1.62 -6.48
N PRO A 126 8.19 -1.48 -6.02
CA PRO A 126 8.80 -2.44 -5.09
C PRO A 126 8.26 -2.31 -3.66
N VAL A 127 7.72 -1.15 -3.28
CA VAL A 127 7.21 -0.88 -1.93
C VAL A 127 5.70 -0.55 -1.99
N ILE A 128 4.93 -1.17 -1.11
CA ILE A 128 3.51 -0.86 -0.87
C ILE A 128 3.36 -0.34 0.55
N LEU A 129 2.80 0.86 0.68
CA LEU A 129 2.42 1.46 1.96
C LEU A 129 0.90 1.35 2.11
N ALA A 130 0.43 0.64 3.13
CA ALA A 130 -0.99 0.42 3.40
C ALA A 130 -1.35 1.01 4.77
N ASP A 131 -2.13 2.09 4.78
CA ASP A 131 -2.61 2.77 5.97
C ASP A 131 -4.02 2.33 6.28
N GLU A 132 -4.19 1.58 7.38
CA GLU A 132 -5.48 1.04 7.84
C GLU A 132 -6.32 0.41 6.71
N PRO A 133 -5.75 -0.46 5.85
CA PRO A 133 -6.38 -0.88 4.60
C PRO A 133 -7.68 -1.66 4.77
N THR A 134 -8.00 -2.06 5.99
CA THR A 134 -9.21 -2.83 6.34
C THR A 134 -10.15 -2.08 7.29
N GLY A 135 -9.80 -0.85 7.71
CA GLY A 135 -10.51 -0.14 8.77
C GLY A 135 -11.97 0.21 8.47
N ASN A 136 -12.36 0.29 7.20
CA ASN A 136 -13.72 0.60 6.75
C ASN A 136 -14.45 -0.62 6.13
N LEU A 137 -13.99 -1.85 6.40
CA LEU A 137 -14.48 -3.04 5.75
C LEU A 137 -15.09 -4.03 6.75
N ASP A 138 -16.02 -4.84 6.25
CA ASP A 138 -16.52 -6.01 6.95
C ASP A 138 -15.42 -7.09 7.09
N SER A 139 -15.67 -8.08 7.96
CA SER A 139 -14.69 -9.13 8.28
C SER A 139 -14.31 -10.02 7.08
N ALA A 140 -15.22 -10.25 6.15
CA ALA A 140 -14.95 -11.09 4.98
C ALA A 140 -14.07 -10.31 4.00
N SER A 141 -14.44 -9.08 3.65
CA SER A 141 -13.65 -8.18 2.81
C SER A 141 -12.26 -7.93 3.40
N SER A 142 -12.16 -7.75 4.72
CA SER A 142 -10.89 -7.56 5.42
C SER A 142 -9.93 -8.74 5.21
N LYS A 143 -10.42 -9.97 5.31
CA LYS A 143 -9.61 -11.18 5.06
C LYS A 143 -9.11 -11.24 3.61
N GLU A 144 -9.96 -10.91 2.64
CA GLU A 144 -9.58 -10.88 1.23
C GLU A 144 -8.47 -9.84 0.98
N ILE A 145 -8.59 -8.63 1.53
CA ILE A 145 -7.57 -7.58 1.41
C ILE A 145 -6.24 -8.02 2.02
N LEU A 146 -6.26 -8.59 3.22
CA LEU A 146 -5.04 -9.08 3.87
C LEU A 146 -4.39 -10.21 3.08
N GLN A 147 -5.18 -11.09 2.46
CA GLN A 147 -4.63 -12.13 1.58
C GLN A 147 -3.95 -11.54 0.36
N ILE A 148 -4.56 -10.56 -0.33
CA ILE A 148 -3.93 -9.86 -1.46
C ILE A 148 -2.59 -9.23 -1.03
N LEU A 149 -2.52 -8.58 0.14
CA LEU A 149 -1.27 -7.98 0.64
C LEU A 149 -0.19 -9.04 0.92
N LYS A 150 -0.56 -10.21 1.44
CA LYS A 150 0.36 -11.35 1.63
C LYS A 150 0.87 -11.89 0.30
N ASP A 151 0.01 -12.02 -0.69
CA ASP A 151 0.37 -12.50 -2.03
C ASP A 151 1.34 -11.52 -2.71
N LEU A 152 1.11 -10.21 -2.58
CA LEU A 152 2.02 -9.17 -3.05
C LEU A 152 3.40 -9.26 -2.39
N HIS A 153 3.44 -9.51 -1.08
CA HIS A 153 4.70 -9.72 -0.35
C HIS A 153 5.40 -11.01 -0.80
N SER A 154 4.66 -12.10 -0.94
CA SER A 154 5.20 -13.38 -1.45
C SER A 154 5.73 -13.26 -2.87
N GLY A 155 5.18 -12.36 -3.68
CA GLY A 155 5.67 -11.99 -4.99
C GLY A 155 6.92 -11.07 -4.98
N GLY A 156 7.56 -10.86 -3.82
CA GLY A 156 8.82 -10.14 -3.68
C GLY A 156 8.71 -8.64 -3.39
N ARG A 157 7.51 -8.10 -3.15
CA ARG A 157 7.34 -6.70 -2.77
C ARG A 157 7.50 -6.51 -1.27
N THR A 158 8.02 -5.35 -0.88
CA THR A 158 7.97 -4.91 0.52
C THR A 158 6.59 -4.33 0.79
N VAL A 159 5.85 -4.92 1.75
CA VAL A 159 4.55 -4.40 2.19
C VAL A 159 4.69 -3.85 3.60
N ILE A 160 4.45 -2.56 3.76
CA ILE A 160 4.43 -1.88 5.05
C ILE A 160 2.97 -1.58 5.40
N LEU A 161 2.46 -2.31 6.37
CA LEU A 161 1.11 -2.18 6.89
C LEU A 161 1.12 -1.32 8.15
N ILE A 162 0.30 -0.29 8.19
CA ILE A 162 0.05 0.54 9.37
C ILE A 162 -1.34 0.20 9.88
N THR A 163 -1.45 -0.12 11.16
CA THR A 163 -2.72 -0.45 11.81
C THR A 163 -2.67 -0.19 13.31
N HIS A 164 -3.84 -0.04 13.91
CA HIS A 164 -4.00 -0.05 15.37
C HIS A 164 -4.56 -1.40 15.87
N ASP A 165 -4.85 -2.34 14.97
CA ASP A 165 -5.36 -3.68 15.32
C ASP A 165 -4.21 -4.68 15.49
N ASP A 166 -4.03 -5.16 16.73
CA ASP A 166 -3.01 -6.16 17.08
C ASP A 166 -3.21 -7.48 16.30
N LYS A 167 -4.47 -7.89 16.02
CA LYS A 167 -4.75 -9.14 15.29
C LYS A 167 -4.29 -9.06 13.84
N ILE A 168 -4.37 -7.88 13.24
CA ILE A 168 -3.86 -7.63 11.89
C ILE A 168 -2.34 -7.57 11.91
N ALA A 169 -1.76 -6.88 12.90
CA ALA A 169 -0.31 -6.77 13.05
C ALA A 169 0.36 -8.14 13.24
N GLU A 170 -0.26 -9.05 13.99
CA GLU A 170 0.24 -10.42 14.21
C GLU A 170 0.28 -11.29 12.94
N GLN A 171 -0.26 -10.80 11.83
CA GLN A 171 -0.16 -11.46 10.53
C GLN A 171 1.07 -11.02 9.71
N ALA A 172 1.86 -10.07 10.21
CA ALA A 172 3.08 -9.58 9.57
C ALA A 172 4.33 -10.32 10.08
N TYR A 173 5.36 -10.41 9.23
CA TYR A 173 6.66 -11.03 9.57
C TYR A 173 7.49 -10.24 10.57
N ARG A 174 7.30 -8.93 10.63
CA ARG A 174 7.98 -8.01 11.55
C ARG A 174 6.99 -7.01 12.08
N ILE A 175 7.01 -6.76 13.37
CA ILE A 175 6.11 -5.85 14.05
C ILE A 175 6.94 -4.77 14.71
N ILE A 176 6.70 -3.52 14.31
CA ILE A 176 7.32 -2.32 14.89
C ILE A 176 6.22 -1.58 15.64
N ARG A 177 6.38 -1.41 16.95
CA ARG A 177 5.44 -0.63 17.77
C ARG A 177 5.97 0.78 17.99
N ILE A 178 5.10 1.76 17.75
CA ILE A 178 5.40 3.17 17.97
C ILE A 178 4.55 3.69 19.12
N LEU A 179 5.21 4.39 20.05
CA LEU A 179 4.60 5.10 21.16
C LEU A 179 5.25 6.49 21.27
N ASP A 180 4.43 7.55 21.30
CA ASP A 180 4.89 8.94 21.47
C ASP A 180 6.05 9.35 20.54
N GLY A 181 5.96 8.95 19.26
CA GLY A 181 6.96 9.27 18.24
C GLY A 181 8.25 8.45 18.32
N LYS A 182 8.32 7.45 19.21
CA LYS A 182 9.50 6.59 19.39
C LYS A 182 9.18 5.13 19.07
N ILE A 183 10.19 4.38 18.61
CA ILE A 183 10.07 2.93 18.48
C ILE A 183 10.14 2.33 19.89
N GLU A 184 9.02 1.79 20.37
CA GLU A 184 8.92 1.09 21.65
C GLU A 184 9.45 -0.33 21.52
N SER A 185 9.14 -1.02 20.43
CA SER A 185 9.62 -2.36 20.15
C SER A 185 9.72 -2.64 18.66
N ASP A 186 10.64 -3.53 18.30
CA ASP A 186 10.85 -4.01 16.94
C ASP A 186 11.17 -5.51 17.04
N ARG A 187 10.25 -6.35 16.58
CA ARG A 187 10.39 -7.81 16.71
C ARG A 187 10.02 -8.54 15.43
N LYS A 188 10.68 -9.65 15.19
CA LYS A 188 10.24 -10.63 14.19
C LYS A 188 9.07 -11.43 14.76
N ASN A 189 8.21 -11.91 13.88
CA ASN A 189 7.09 -12.76 14.24
C ASN A 189 7.44 -14.22 13.95
N ASP A 190 8.04 -14.90 14.93
CA ASP A 190 8.56 -16.26 14.78
C ASP A 190 7.46 -17.27 14.41
N LYS A 191 6.23 -17.06 14.88
CA LYS A 191 5.07 -17.90 14.54
C LYS A 191 4.81 -18.01 13.04
N ILE A 192 5.04 -16.91 12.28
CA ILE A 192 4.86 -16.92 10.83
C ILE A 192 6.11 -17.45 10.13
N LEU A 193 7.29 -17.23 10.70
CA LEU A 193 8.55 -17.72 10.13
C LEU A 193 8.63 -19.25 10.21
N GLU A 194 8.28 -19.85 11.35
CA GLU A 194 8.25 -21.30 11.56
C GLU A 194 7.27 -22.02 10.64
N SER A 195 6.06 -21.47 10.44
CA SER A 195 5.06 -22.06 9.55
C SER A 195 5.47 -22.11 8.07
N ARG A 196 6.50 -21.36 7.65
CA ARG A 196 7.08 -21.40 6.31
C ARG A 196 8.17 -22.45 6.14
N GLU A 197 8.88 -22.79 7.19
CA GLU A 197 9.93 -23.81 7.16
C GLU A 197 9.31 -25.22 7.10
N GLU A 198 8.10 -25.41 7.66
CA GLU A 198 7.36 -26.67 7.59
C GLU A 198 6.73 -26.97 6.21
N ILE A 199 6.64 -25.98 5.30
CA ILE A 199 6.02 -26.10 3.96
C ILE A 199 7.09 -26.27 2.85
N LYS A 200 8.37 -26.23 3.17
CA LYS A 200 9.48 -26.51 2.25
C LYS A 200 10.00 -27.93 2.38
#